data_89c68f3149b2fb29eea30822aae56680
#
_entry.id   89c68f3149b2fb29eea30822aae56680
#
_cell.length_a   1.000
_cell.length_b   1.000
_cell.length_c   1.000
_cell.angle_alpha   90.00
_cell.angle_beta   90.00
_cell.angle_gamma   90.00
#
_symmetry.space_group_name_H-M   'P 1'
#
loop_
_entity.id
_entity.type
_entity.pdbx_description
1 polymer ?
#
loop_
_entity_poly.entity_id
_entity_poly.type
_entity_poly.pdbx_seq_one_letter_code
_entity_poly.pdbx_strand_id
1 'polypeptide(L)'
;MTQSETLIKVIKQQAEVFLLDAHEFYPFGTAIDKENNIIPLAADIQAENDRPESQPLIDILDNHILNGIINGEYVIGGMAYDILMTKNQEKFDAILIRIYESDKFVERYFKYTIYDDHVKFFEVES
;
A
#
# COMPACT_ATOMS: atom_id res chain seq x y z
N MET A 1 18.65 -5.92 -5.04
CA MET A 1 17.21 -5.77 -4.71
C MET A 1 16.52 -5.10 -5.89
N THR A 2 15.39 -5.67 -6.33
CA THR A 2 14.62 -5.08 -7.41
C THR A 2 13.86 -3.84 -6.92
N GLN A 3 13.40 -3.01 -7.84
CA GLN A 3 12.58 -1.85 -7.47
C GLN A 3 11.26 -2.29 -6.81
N SER A 4 10.69 -3.41 -7.27
CA SER A 4 9.49 -3.99 -6.68
C SER A 4 9.73 -4.38 -5.21
N GLU A 5 10.83 -5.05 -4.92
CA GLU A 5 11.18 -5.43 -3.55
C GLU A 5 11.45 -4.20 -2.68
N THR A 6 12.09 -3.19 -3.24
CA THR A 6 12.32 -1.92 -2.53
C THR A 6 11.01 -1.25 -2.16
N LEU A 7 10.06 -1.20 -3.09
CA LEU A 7 8.73 -0.63 -2.83
C LEU A 7 7.99 -1.38 -1.73
N ILE A 8 8.00 -2.71 -1.81
CA ILE A 8 7.32 -3.54 -0.80
C ILE A 8 7.92 -3.27 0.58
N LYS A 9 9.24 -3.18 0.68
CA LYS A 9 9.92 -2.89 1.94
C LYS A 9 9.52 -1.51 2.48
N VAL A 10 9.54 -0.49 1.63
CA VAL A 10 9.19 0.88 2.02
C VAL A 10 7.73 0.95 2.47
N ILE A 11 6.82 0.32 1.72
CA ILE A 11 5.40 0.31 2.04
C ILE A 11 5.15 -0.39 3.38
N LYS A 12 5.82 -1.51 3.64
CA LYS A 12 5.72 -2.19 4.94
C LYS A 12 6.20 -1.29 6.08
N GLN A 13 7.29 -0.56 5.89
CA GLN A 13 7.80 0.37 6.89
C GLN A 13 6.81 1.49 7.18
N GLN A 14 6.19 2.03 6.15
CA GLN A 14 5.16 3.07 6.30
C GLN A 14 3.92 2.52 7.02
N ALA A 15 3.48 1.33 6.63
CA ALA A 15 2.35 0.67 7.27
C ALA A 15 2.62 0.40 8.76
N GLU A 16 3.84 -0.02 9.09
CA GLU A 16 4.24 -0.24 10.48
C GLU A 16 4.06 1.01 11.34
N VAL A 17 4.47 2.16 10.83
CA VAL A 17 4.32 3.43 11.56
C VAL A 17 2.83 3.71 11.84
N PHE A 18 1.98 3.54 10.83
CA PHE A 18 0.55 3.77 10.99
C PHE A 18 -0.10 2.77 11.94
N LEU A 19 0.26 1.50 11.83
CA LEU A 19 -0.30 0.44 12.66
C LEU A 19 0.12 0.57 14.12
N LEU A 20 1.36 0.99 14.39
CA LEU A 20 1.81 1.23 15.76
C LEU A 20 1.12 2.44 16.36
N ASP A 21 0.82 3.45 15.56
CA ASP A 21 0.17 4.67 16.03
C ASP A 21 -1.35 4.48 16.27
N ALA A 22 -2.05 3.91 15.29
CA ALA A 22 -3.52 3.88 15.30
C ALA A 22 -4.13 2.47 15.17
N HIS A 23 -3.33 1.43 15.03
CA HIS A 23 -3.75 0.03 14.79
C HIS A 23 -4.53 -0.16 13.49
N GLU A 24 -4.56 0.85 12.64
CA GLU A 24 -5.20 0.83 11.32
C GLU A 24 -4.55 1.88 10.44
N PHE A 25 -4.84 1.83 9.14
CA PHE A 25 -4.36 2.85 8.22
C PHE A 25 -5.31 2.99 7.05
N TYR A 26 -5.34 4.20 6.47
CA TYR A 26 -6.05 4.45 5.23
C TYR A 26 -5.17 4.06 4.04
N PRO A 27 -5.75 3.78 2.87
CA PRO A 27 -4.95 3.51 1.68
C PRO A 27 -3.91 4.59 1.43
N PHE A 28 -2.70 4.16 1.09
CA PHE A 28 -1.60 5.06 0.78
C PHE A 28 -0.74 4.41 -0.31
N GLY A 29 0.14 5.21 -0.91
CA GLY A 29 1.00 4.72 -1.96
C GLY A 29 2.42 5.24 -1.88
N THR A 30 3.26 4.68 -2.73
CA THR A 30 4.65 5.08 -2.88
C THR A 30 5.07 4.80 -4.32
N ALA A 31 5.80 5.72 -4.93
CA ALA A 31 6.30 5.55 -6.28
C ALA A 31 7.80 5.78 -6.31
N ILE A 32 8.45 5.30 -7.36
CA ILE A 32 9.86 5.57 -7.64
C ILE A 32 9.92 6.26 -8.99
N ASP A 33 10.56 7.42 -9.06
CA ASP A 33 10.70 8.17 -10.29
C ASP A 33 11.94 7.76 -11.09
N LYS A 34 12.17 8.41 -12.21
CA LYS A 34 13.30 8.13 -13.11
C LYS A 34 14.66 8.37 -12.46
N GLU A 35 14.70 9.24 -11.47
CA GLU A 35 15.93 9.59 -10.75
C GLU A 35 16.14 8.73 -9.52
N ASN A 36 15.32 7.68 -9.39
CA ASN A 36 15.36 6.72 -8.27
C ASN A 36 14.97 7.35 -6.93
N ASN A 37 14.18 8.43 -6.97
CA ASN A 37 13.63 9.03 -5.77
C ASN A 37 12.38 8.28 -5.33
N ILE A 38 12.23 8.08 -4.03
CA ILE A 38 11.07 7.47 -3.42
C ILE A 38 10.08 8.57 -3.09
N ILE A 39 8.87 8.48 -3.65
CA ILE A 39 7.86 9.53 -3.54
C ILE A 39 6.64 8.97 -2.80
N PRO A 40 6.39 9.39 -1.56
CA PRO A 40 5.17 8.99 -0.86
C PRO A 40 3.95 9.60 -1.53
N LEU A 41 2.87 8.82 -1.60
CA LEU A 41 1.62 9.23 -2.23
C LEU A 41 0.49 9.11 -1.22
N ALA A 42 -0.29 10.16 -1.09
CA ALA A 42 -1.48 10.16 -0.25
C ALA A 42 -2.67 10.58 -1.11
N ALA A 43 -3.81 9.97 -0.87
CA ALA A 43 -5.04 10.42 -1.51
C ALA A 43 -5.45 11.74 -0.87
N ASP A 44 -5.45 12.80 -1.67
CA ASP A 44 -5.87 14.11 -1.19
C ASP A 44 -7.41 14.14 -1.24
N ILE A 45 -8.00 14.01 -0.07
CA ILE A 45 -9.43 14.15 0.06
C ILE A 45 -9.71 15.41 0.86
N GLN A 46 -10.40 16.34 0.24
CA GLN A 46 -11.06 17.39 0.98
C GLN A 46 -12.27 16.76 1.67
N ALA A 47 -12.00 16.04 2.72
CA ALA A 47 -13.09 15.36 3.40
C ALA A 47 -13.58 16.25 4.53
N GLU A 48 -14.84 16.63 4.42
CA GLU A 48 -15.62 17.05 5.57
C GLU A 48 -15.85 15.85 6.51
N ASN A 49 -15.23 14.72 6.17
CA ASN A 49 -15.45 13.46 6.88
C ASN A 49 -14.12 13.01 7.45
N ASP A 50 -14.03 12.91 8.77
CA ASP A 50 -12.83 12.44 9.48
C ASP A 50 -12.53 10.97 9.19
N ARG A 51 -13.46 10.24 8.60
CA ARG A 51 -13.32 8.81 8.28
C ARG A 51 -13.80 8.51 6.86
N PRO A 52 -13.00 8.89 5.85
CA PRO A 52 -13.39 8.58 4.46
C PRO A 52 -13.42 7.07 4.22
N GLU A 53 -14.30 6.65 3.33
CA GLU A 53 -14.35 5.25 2.91
C GLU A 53 -13.08 4.90 2.13
N SER A 54 -12.62 3.66 2.26
CA SER A 54 -11.38 3.22 1.62
C SER A 54 -11.47 3.15 0.10
N GLN A 55 -12.62 2.75 -0.45
CA GLN A 55 -12.73 2.56 -1.89
C GLN A 55 -12.46 3.82 -2.71
N PRO A 56 -13.01 5.00 -2.37
CA PRO A 56 -12.66 6.21 -3.10
C PRO A 56 -11.18 6.55 -3.03
N LEU A 57 -10.52 6.28 -1.90
CA LEU A 57 -9.09 6.50 -1.74
C LEU A 57 -8.29 5.57 -2.64
N ILE A 58 -8.68 4.30 -2.70
CA ILE A 58 -8.06 3.30 -3.56
C ILE A 58 -8.16 3.74 -5.02
N ASP A 59 -9.33 4.19 -5.45
CA ASP A 59 -9.56 4.62 -6.81
C ASP A 59 -8.69 5.84 -7.18
N ILE A 60 -8.56 6.80 -6.28
CA ILE A 60 -7.71 7.98 -6.48
C ILE A 60 -6.25 7.58 -6.63
N LEU A 61 -5.75 6.73 -5.75
CA LEU A 61 -4.37 6.26 -5.79
C LEU A 61 -4.09 5.43 -7.05
N ASP A 62 -5.02 4.53 -7.41
CA ASP A 62 -4.91 3.71 -8.61
C ASP A 62 -4.74 4.58 -9.85
N ASN A 63 -5.62 5.56 -10.03
CA ASN A 63 -5.57 6.48 -11.16
C ASN A 63 -4.30 7.32 -11.16
N HIS A 64 -3.89 7.81 -10.01
CA HIS A 64 -2.69 8.65 -9.88
C HIS A 64 -1.43 7.87 -10.27
N ILE A 65 -1.29 6.64 -9.78
CA ILE A 65 -0.13 5.79 -10.06
C ILE A 65 -0.10 5.41 -11.54
N LEU A 66 -1.23 4.96 -12.09
CA LEU A 66 -1.31 4.58 -13.51
C LEU A 66 -0.98 5.74 -14.42
N ASN A 67 -1.55 6.92 -14.16
CA ASN A 67 -1.28 8.11 -14.96
C ASN A 67 0.20 8.52 -14.85
N GLY A 68 0.78 8.43 -13.66
CA GLY A 68 2.20 8.75 -13.47
C GLY A 68 3.12 7.83 -14.24
N ILE A 69 2.80 6.54 -14.32
CA ILE A 69 3.58 5.58 -15.10
C ILE A 69 3.41 5.84 -16.60
N ILE A 70 2.18 6.04 -17.06
CA ILE A 70 1.89 6.31 -18.47
C ILE A 70 2.61 7.58 -18.93
N ASN A 71 2.61 8.62 -18.11
CA ASN A 71 3.25 9.90 -18.43
C ASN A 71 4.77 9.87 -18.25
N GLY A 72 5.34 8.79 -17.74
CA GLY A 72 6.77 8.68 -17.51
C GLY A 72 7.25 9.40 -16.26
N GLU A 73 6.33 9.85 -15.40
CA GLU A 73 6.65 10.49 -14.14
C GLU A 73 7.21 9.47 -13.12
N TYR A 74 6.64 8.27 -13.13
CA TYR A 74 7.08 7.16 -12.27
C TYR A 74 7.53 5.97 -13.10
N VAL A 75 8.57 5.30 -12.64
CA VAL A 75 9.05 4.04 -13.22
C VAL A 75 8.20 2.89 -12.70
N ILE A 76 7.85 2.94 -11.41
CA ILE A 76 7.10 1.90 -10.72
C ILE A 76 6.33 2.57 -9.59
N GLY A 77 5.20 2.01 -9.22
CA GLY A 77 4.40 2.51 -8.12
C GLY A 77 3.75 1.39 -7.35
N GLY A 78 3.36 1.69 -6.14
CA GLY A 78 2.65 0.73 -5.30
C GLY A 78 1.65 1.43 -4.41
N MET A 79 0.62 0.69 -4.02
CA MET A 79 -0.30 1.15 -2.99
C MET A 79 -0.63 0.03 -2.05
N ALA A 80 -1.07 0.39 -0.87
CA ALA A 80 -1.44 -0.56 0.16
C ALA A 80 -2.72 -0.13 0.84
N TYR A 81 -3.50 -1.10 1.25
CA TYR A 81 -4.67 -0.85 2.08
C TYR A 81 -4.93 -2.05 2.99
N ASP A 82 -5.64 -1.77 4.08
CA ASP A 82 -5.94 -2.72 5.13
C ASP A 82 -7.13 -3.56 4.71
N ILE A 83 -7.03 -4.88 4.87
CA ILE A 83 -8.10 -5.82 4.51
C ILE A 83 -8.32 -6.84 5.61
N LEU A 84 -9.49 -7.44 5.60
CA LEU A 84 -9.79 -8.60 6.43
C LEU A 84 -9.81 -9.82 5.51
N MET A 85 -8.94 -10.78 5.79
CA MET A 85 -8.88 -12.03 5.02
C MET A 85 -9.50 -13.18 5.80
N THR A 86 -10.06 -14.14 5.06
CA THR A 86 -10.54 -15.38 5.62
C THR A 86 -9.82 -16.54 4.93
N LYS A 87 -9.18 -17.38 5.70
CA LYS A 87 -8.50 -18.57 5.17
C LYS A 87 -8.69 -19.71 6.16
N ASN A 88 -9.13 -20.88 5.68
CA ASN A 88 -9.38 -22.06 6.51
C ASN A 88 -10.34 -21.74 7.69
N GLN A 89 -11.38 -20.93 7.41
CA GLN A 89 -12.39 -20.50 8.37
C GLN A 89 -11.86 -19.55 9.46
N GLU A 90 -10.61 -19.12 9.34
CA GLU A 90 -10.00 -18.17 10.25
C GLU A 90 -9.96 -16.79 9.61
N LYS A 91 -10.37 -15.76 10.36
CA LYS A 91 -10.31 -14.36 9.92
C LYS A 91 -9.10 -13.69 10.53
N PHE A 92 -8.39 -12.90 9.74
CA PHE A 92 -7.24 -12.16 10.23
C PHE A 92 -7.05 -10.86 9.43
N ASP A 93 -6.39 -9.91 10.08
CA ASP A 93 -6.06 -8.65 9.43
C ASP A 93 -4.83 -8.84 8.53
N ALA A 94 -4.87 -8.19 7.37
CA ALA A 94 -3.79 -8.26 6.42
C ALA A 94 -3.65 -6.94 5.68
N ILE A 95 -2.49 -6.73 5.09
CA ILE A 95 -2.25 -5.62 4.18
C ILE A 95 -2.19 -6.17 2.76
N LEU A 96 -2.92 -5.54 1.85
CA LEU A 96 -2.81 -5.82 0.42
C LEU A 96 -1.87 -4.78 -0.16
N ILE A 97 -0.82 -5.25 -0.83
CA ILE A 97 0.13 -4.37 -1.53
C ILE A 97 0.01 -4.64 -3.02
N ARG A 98 -0.34 -3.60 -3.78
CA ARG A 98 -0.47 -3.67 -5.24
C ARG A 98 0.70 -2.93 -5.85
N ILE A 99 1.47 -3.62 -6.70
CA ILE A 99 2.62 -3.06 -7.38
C ILE A 99 2.32 -2.91 -8.86
N TYR A 100 2.51 -1.71 -9.38
CA TYR A 100 2.25 -1.33 -10.76
C TYR A 100 3.56 -1.19 -11.53
N GLU A 101 3.71 -1.98 -12.60
CA GLU A 101 4.81 -1.84 -13.55
C GLU A 101 4.22 -1.77 -14.96
N SER A 102 4.54 -0.73 -15.72
CA SER A 102 3.95 -0.49 -17.03
C SER A 102 2.41 -0.42 -16.91
N ASP A 103 1.69 -1.20 -17.72
CA ASP A 103 0.24 -1.27 -17.72
C ASP A 103 -0.32 -2.43 -16.89
N LYS A 104 0.53 -3.07 -16.10
CA LYS A 104 0.17 -4.25 -15.32
C LYS A 104 0.36 -4.01 -13.84
N PHE A 105 -0.36 -4.77 -13.03
CA PHE A 105 -0.10 -4.79 -11.61
C PHE A 105 -0.16 -6.21 -11.07
N VAL A 106 0.52 -6.43 -9.95
CA VAL A 106 0.44 -7.67 -9.17
C VAL A 106 0.06 -7.31 -7.75
N GLU A 107 -0.66 -8.20 -7.09
CA GLU A 107 -1.09 -8.01 -5.72
C GLU A 107 -0.46 -9.06 -4.83
N ARG A 108 0.02 -8.63 -3.66
CA ARG A 108 0.55 -9.52 -2.64
C ARG A 108 -0.14 -9.22 -1.32
N TYR A 109 -0.31 -10.25 -0.51
CA TYR A 109 -1.05 -10.18 0.74
C TYR A 109 -0.13 -10.56 1.88
N PHE A 110 -0.15 -9.76 2.95
CA PHE A 110 0.68 -10.00 4.13
C PHE A 110 -0.18 -9.93 5.38
N LYS A 111 -0.28 -11.05 6.08
CA LYS A 111 -0.86 -11.07 7.42
C LYS A 111 0.04 -10.26 8.33
N TYR A 112 -0.51 -9.46 9.23
CA TYR A 112 0.31 -8.71 10.16
C TYR A 112 -0.12 -8.94 11.61
N THR A 113 0.86 -8.82 12.50
CA THR A 113 0.64 -8.87 13.95
C THR A 113 1.31 -7.65 14.56
N ILE A 114 0.56 -6.90 15.34
CA ILE A 114 1.03 -5.67 15.98
C ILE A 114 1.54 -6.01 17.37
N TYR A 115 2.81 -5.68 17.62
CA TYR A 115 3.44 -5.78 18.95
C TYR A 115 3.62 -4.36 19.50
N ASP A 116 4.13 -4.23 20.72
CA ASP A 116 4.28 -2.92 21.37
C ASP A 116 5.21 -1.98 20.61
N ASP A 117 6.26 -2.50 20.01
CA ASP A 117 7.32 -1.71 19.38
C ASP A 117 7.56 -2.01 17.91
N HIS A 118 6.84 -2.98 17.35
CA HIS A 118 7.03 -3.38 15.94
C HIS A 118 5.82 -4.12 15.41
N VAL A 119 5.81 -4.33 14.10
CA VAL A 119 4.79 -5.13 13.40
C VAL A 119 5.51 -6.22 12.62
N LYS A 120 5.00 -7.43 12.69
CA LYS A 120 5.50 -8.53 11.87
C LYS A 120 4.55 -8.79 10.71
N PHE A 121 5.13 -9.00 9.54
CA PHE A 121 4.38 -9.29 8.31
C PHE A 121 4.74 -10.69 7.82
N PHE A 122 3.72 -11.45 7.43
CA PHE A 122 3.90 -12.79 6.89
C PHE A 122 3.15 -12.89 5.57
N GLU A 123 3.84 -13.19 4.50
CA GLU A 123 3.20 -13.31 3.19
C GLU A 123 2.20 -14.45 3.17
N VAL A 124 1.02 -14.18 2.61
CA VAL A 124 -0.07 -15.15 2.50
C VAL A 124 -0.31 -15.41 1.02
N GLU A 125 -0.32 -16.66 0.65
CA GLU A 125 -0.67 -17.03 -0.71
C GLU A 125 -2.19 -16.93 -0.89
N SER A 126 -2.60 -16.27 -1.96
CA SER A 126 -4.01 -16.12 -2.28
C SER A 126 -4.60 -17.36 -2.97
#